data_5cfb6eb512266f3a73ae4f3c75ebfa17
#
_entry.id   5cfb6eb512266f3a73ae4f3c75ebfa17
#
_cell.length_a   1.000
_cell.length_b   1.000
_cell.length_c   1.000
_cell.angle_alpha   90.00
_cell.angle_beta   90.00
_cell.angle_gamma   90.00
#
_symmetry.space_group_name_H-M   'P 1'
#
loop_
_entity.id
_entity.type
_entity.pdbx_description
1 polymer ?
#
loop_
_entity_poly.entity_id
_entity_poly.type
_entity_poly.pdbx_seq_one_letter_code
_entity_poly.pdbx_strand_id
1 'polypeptide(L)'
;MNKNIALIYGDCSSPEIVTQAVRVLDKIAAKHGHTFSYTRAYMGGEAIDKFGDPLPAAELEKCKQSDSVLLGAIGGPKWEGMPGDRRPEKGLLRLRAGMGLYANNRPAKIWPQLADASPLKKSIVDQGIDFIVVRELIGGIYFGEHKTIEQNGEKVAIDTMPYSEHEIERIGRI
;
A
#
# COMPACT_ATOMS: atom_id res chain seq x y z
N MET A 1 3.45 -17.90 -18.84
CA MET A 1 3.69 -16.44 -18.98
C MET A 1 5.03 -16.08 -18.37
N ASN A 2 5.68 -15.05 -18.90
CA ASN A 2 6.91 -14.49 -18.35
C ASN A 2 6.59 -13.12 -17.78
N LYS A 3 6.94 -12.88 -16.50
CA LYS A 3 6.64 -11.63 -15.81
C LYS A 3 7.82 -11.17 -14.97
N ASN A 4 8.06 -9.85 -14.97
CA ASN A 4 9.02 -9.22 -14.07
C ASN A 4 8.27 -8.58 -12.91
N ILE A 5 8.67 -8.92 -11.67
CA ILE A 5 8.03 -8.45 -10.44
C ILE A 5 9.05 -7.61 -9.67
N ALA A 6 8.73 -6.34 -9.40
CA ALA A 6 9.50 -5.56 -8.45
C ALA A 6 9.23 -6.06 -7.03
N LEU A 7 10.30 -6.33 -6.28
CA LEU A 7 10.22 -6.75 -4.88
C LEU A 7 10.61 -5.60 -3.97
N ILE A 8 9.68 -5.15 -3.14
CA ILE A 8 9.93 -4.27 -2.02
C ILE A 8 9.75 -5.10 -0.74
N TYR A 9 10.85 -5.47 -0.12
CA TYR A 9 10.82 -6.33 1.05
C TYR A 9 10.17 -5.68 2.26
N GLY A 10 10.23 -4.34 2.33
CA GLY A 10 9.65 -3.59 3.43
C GLY A 10 10.52 -3.57 4.69
N ASP A 11 9.90 -3.17 5.79
CA ASP A 11 10.60 -2.87 7.05
C ASP A 11 10.31 -3.92 8.14
N CYS A 12 11.13 -3.93 9.18
CA CYS A 12 11.00 -4.80 10.37
C CYS A 12 10.93 -6.30 10.03
N SER A 13 9.83 -6.99 10.35
CA SER A 13 9.62 -8.43 10.06
C SER A 13 9.17 -8.72 8.62
N SER A 14 8.90 -7.69 7.85
CA SER A 14 8.34 -7.83 6.50
C SER A 14 9.25 -8.58 5.50
N PRO A 15 10.60 -8.44 5.53
CA PRO A 15 11.48 -9.21 4.66
C PRO A 15 11.31 -10.73 4.79
N GLU A 16 11.06 -11.23 5.99
CA GLU A 16 10.79 -12.66 6.24
C GLU A 16 9.50 -13.09 5.54
N ILE A 17 8.44 -12.30 5.66
CA ILE A 17 7.13 -12.55 5.05
C ILE A 17 7.23 -12.54 3.53
N VAL A 18 7.86 -11.51 2.95
CA VAL A 18 8.02 -11.38 1.48
C VAL A 18 8.85 -12.54 0.92
N THR A 19 9.88 -12.99 1.65
CA THR A 19 10.67 -14.15 1.26
C THR A 19 9.80 -15.40 1.14
N GLN A 20 8.87 -15.63 2.06
CA GLN A 20 7.95 -16.76 1.95
C GLN A 20 6.95 -16.60 0.79
N ALA A 21 6.47 -15.37 0.55
CA ALA A 21 5.61 -15.10 -0.60
C ALA A 21 6.31 -15.38 -1.94
N VAL A 22 7.58 -15.01 -2.08
CA VAL A 22 8.40 -15.35 -3.27
C VAL A 22 8.51 -16.87 -3.45
N ARG A 23 8.76 -17.63 -2.38
CA ARG A 23 8.80 -19.11 -2.45
C ARG A 23 7.48 -19.71 -2.95
N VAL A 24 6.34 -19.13 -2.55
CA VAL A 24 5.01 -19.55 -3.05
C VAL A 24 4.89 -19.24 -4.55
N LEU A 25 5.26 -18.01 -4.96
CA LEU A 25 5.24 -17.62 -6.37
C LEU A 25 6.10 -18.54 -7.24
N ASP A 26 7.30 -18.89 -6.79
CA ASP A 26 8.20 -19.81 -7.51
C ASP A 26 7.58 -21.21 -7.67
N LYS A 27 6.92 -21.72 -6.63
CA LYS A 27 6.20 -23.00 -6.70
C LYS A 27 5.03 -22.97 -7.67
N ILE A 28 4.27 -21.88 -7.68
CA ILE A 28 3.16 -21.67 -8.63
C ILE A 28 3.71 -21.56 -10.06
N ALA A 29 4.78 -20.80 -10.26
CA ALA A 29 5.43 -20.66 -11.56
C ALA A 29 5.87 -22.02 -12.11
N ALA A 30 6.58 -22.80 -11.31
CA ALA A 30 7.03 -24.14 -11.69
C ALA A 30 5.86 -25.08 -12.00
N LYS A 31 4.78 -25.04 -11.19
CA LYS A 31 3.60 -25.89 -11.35
C LYS A 31 2.83 -25.60 -12.65
N HIS A 32 2.77 -24.33 -13.06
CA HIS A 32 1.95 -23.86 -14.17
C HIS A 32 2.75 -23.46 -15.42
N GLY A 33 4.06 -23.75 -15.47
CA GLY A 33 4.91 -23.40 -16.61
C GLY A 33 5.07 -21.90 -16.81
N HIS A 34 5.16 -21.14 -15.73
CA HIS A 34 5.42 -19.70 -15.75
C HIS A 34 6.87 -19.40 -15.41
N THR A 35 7.34 -18.22 -15.76
CA THR A 35 8.65 -17.71 -15.37
C THR A 35 8.47 -16.33 -14.74
N PHE A 36 8.88 -16.18 -13.49
CA PHE A 36 8.94 -14.88 -12.82
C PHE A 36 10.39 -14.47 -12.61
N SER A 37 10.72 -13.26 -13.03
CA SER A 37 11.97 -12.59 -12.68
C SER A 37 11.69 -11.54 -11.62
N TYR A 38 12.67 -11.30 -10.74
CA TYR A 38 12.48 -10.39 -9.62
C TYR A 38 13.53 -9.27 -9.65
N THR A 39 13.05 -8.03 -9.57
CA THR A 39 13.90 -6.84 -9.47
C THR A 39 13.72 -6.22 -8.09
N ARG A 40 14.80 -6.18 -7.27
CA ARG A 40 14.73 -5.54 -5.96
C ARG A 40 14.58 -4.03 -6.09
N ALA A 41 13.57 -3.47 -5.43
CA ALA A 41 13.40 -2.04 -5.23
C ALA A 41 13.37 -1.72 -3.73
N TYR A 42 13.86 -0.54 -3.36
CA TYR A 42 13.95 -0.08 -1.97
C TYR A 42 12.89 0.98 -1.71
N MET A 43 12.17 0.84 -0.61
CA MET A 43 11.19 1.81 -0.14
C MET A 43 11.05 1.74 1.39
N GLY A 44 10.54 2.82 1.98
CA GLY A 44 10.28 2.89 3.40
C GLY A 44 11.53 3.15 4.23
N GLY A 45 11.61 2.54 5.39
CA GLY A 45 12.69 2.70 6.34
C GLY A 45 14.03 2.19 5.81
N GLU A 46 14.03 1.07 5.08
CA GLU A 46 15.26 0.55 4.44
C GLU A 46 15.82 1.55 3.42
N ALA A 47 14.96 2.20 2.63
CA ALA A 47 15.39 3.21 1.67
C ALA A 47 15.91 4.48 2.35
N ILE A 48 15.29 4.91 3.45
CA ILE A 48 15.76 6.04 4.27
C ILE A 48 17.16 5.75 4.80
N ASP A 49 17.38 4.59 5.38
CA ASP A 49 18.69 4.21 5.94
C ASP A 49 19.77 4.16 4.88
N LYS A 50 19.43 3.76 3.67
CA LYS A 50 20.40 3.56 2.59
C LYS A 50 20.64 4.80 1.75
N PHE A 51 19.63 5.62 1.53
CA PHE A 51 19.65 6.73 0.56
C PHE A 51 19.20 8.07 1.17
N GLY A 52 18.68 8.10 2.40
CA GLY A 52 18.11 9.29 3.02
C GLY A 52 16.73 9.70 2.47
N ASP A 53 16.13 8.89 1.61
CA ASP A 53 14.82 9.15 0.95
C ASP A 53 13.95 7.92 1.05
N PRO A 54 12.66 8.03 1.49
CA PRO A 54 11.76 6.88 1.61
C PRO A 54 11.38 6.23 0.27
N LEU A 55 11.57 6.89 -0.86
CA LEU A 55 11.42 6.31 -2.21
C LEU A 55 12.24 7.11 -3.22
N PRO A 56 13.53 6.79 -3.45
CA PRO A 56 14.32 7.41 -4.50
C PRO A 56 13.69 7.24 -5.88
N ALA A 57 13.87 8.23 -6.76
CA ALA A 57 13.29 8.22 -8.11
C ALA A 57 13.70 6.96 -8.91
N ALA A 58 14.96 6.51 -8.79
CA ALA A 58 15.43 5.31 -9.45
C ALA A 58 14.69 4.04 -8.99
N GLU A 59 14.30 3.97 -7.72
CA GLU A 59 13.54 2.83 -7.18
C GLU A 59 12.09 2.84 -7.65
N LEU A 60 11.48 4.02 -7.76
CA LEU A 60 10.16 4.18 -8.37
C LEU A 60 10.17 3.74 -9.84
N GLU A 61 11.19 4.09 -10.60
CA GLU A 61 11.30 3.68 -12.01
C GLU A 61 11.43 2.16 -12.17
N LYS A 62 12.15 1.46 -11.29
CA LYS A 62 12.15 -0.02 -11.27
C LYS A 62 10.74 -0.59 -11.11
N CYS A 63 9.94 -0.01 -10.22
CA CYS A 63 8.55 -0.42 -10.03
C CYS A 63 7.69 -0.18 -11.28
N LYS A 64 7.83 0.98 -11.93
CA LYS A 64 7.10 1.32 -13.15
C LYS A 64 7.45 0.41 -14.33
N GLN A 65 8.71 -0.03 -14.43
CA GLN A 65 9.20 -0.91 -15.49
C GLN A 65 8.86 -2.38 -15.26
N SER A 66 8.30 -2.72 -14.12
CA SER A 66 7.90 -4.08 -13.78
C SER A 66 6.43 -4.33 -14.13
N ASP A 67 6.08 -5.60 -14.41
CA ASP A 67 4.68 -6.00 -14.65
C ASP A 67 3.82 -5.89 -13.40
N SER A 68 4.43 -6.04 -12.21
CA SER A 68 3.76 -5.96 -10.92
C SER A 68 4.76 -5.61 -9.81
N VAL A 69 4.24 -5.20 -8.67
CA VAL A 69 5.03 -4.93 -7.46
C VAL A 69 4.52 -5.82 -6.33
N LEU A 70 5.41 -6.63 -5.75
CA LEU A 70 5.15 -7.30 -4.49
C LEU A 70 5.74 -6.47 -3.35
N LEU A 71 4.85 -5.91 -2.54
CA LEU A 71 5.18 -4.97 -1.48
C LEU A 71 4.95 -5.60 -0.11
N GLY A 72 5.98 -5.53 0.73
CA GLY A 72 5.89 -5.84 2.16
C GLY A 72 5.37 -4.67 3.00
N ALA A 73 5.32 -4.84 4.31
CA ALA A 73 4.90 -3.79 5.24
C ALA A 73 5.96 -2.68 5.35
N ILE A 74 5.52 -1.45 5.50
CA ILE A 74 6.36 -0.26 5.57
C ILE A 74 6.19 0.43 6.92
N GLY A 75 7.30 0.93 7.45
CA GLY A 75 7.33 1.64 8.70
C GLY A 75 7.77 0.79 9.89
N GLY A 76 8.02 1.46 11.00
CA GLY A 76 8.41 0.81 12.25
C GLY A 76 8.92 1.82 13.28
N PRO A 77 9.08 1.39 14.55
CA PRO A 77 9.42 2.26 15.67
C PRO A 77 10.67 3.11 15.45
N LYS A 78 11.65 2.58 14.72
CA LYS A 78 12.91 3.28 14.42
C LYS A 78 12.71 4.65 13.76
N TRP A 79 11.65 4.80 12.93
CA TRP A 79 11.41 6.00 12.11
C TRP A 79 10.23 6.84 12.60
N GLU A 80 9.57 6.49 13.70
CA GLU A 80 8.39 7.22 14.23
C GLU A 80 8.69 8.68 14.57
N GLY A 81 9.91 8.97 15.06
CA GLY A 81 10.34 10.33 15.41
C GLY A 81 10.73 11.22 14.23
N MET A 82 10.66 10.72 12.99
CA MET A 82 11.07 11.50 11.81
C MET A 82 10.02 12.55 11.43
N PRO A 83 10.46 13.69 10.80
CA PRO A 83 9.53 14.66 10.19
C PRO A 83 8.57 13.98 9.22
N GLY A 84 7.34 14.47 9.14
CA GLY A 84 6.27 13.82 8.38
C GLY A 84 6.56 13.58 6.89
N ASP A 85 7.34 14.46 6.26
CA ASP A 85 7.77 14.36 4.85
C ASP A 85 8.85 13.29 4.61
N ARG A 86 9.55 12.88 5.67
CA ARG A 86 10.63 11.87 5.64
C ARG A 86 10.24 10.53 6.24
N ARG A 87 8.99 10.35 6.66
CA ARG A 87 8.53 9.08 7.22
C ARG A 87 8.45 8.00 6.13
N PRO A 88 8.63 6.72 6.48
CA PRO A 88 8.50 5.58 5.55
C PRO A 88 7.19 5.59 4.77
N GLU A 89 6.08 5.97 5.39
CA GLU A 89 4.74 6.02 4.80
C GLU A 89 4.65 7.00 3.62
N LYS A 90 5.48 8.05 3.59
CA LYS A 90 5.56 8.96 2.44
C LYS A 90 6.07 8.25 1.19
N GLY A 91 6.97 7.26 1.35
CA GLY A 91 7.39 6.39 0.26
C GLY A 91 6.19 5.66 -0.36
N LEU A 92 5.31 5.11 0.47
CA LEU A 92 4.12 4.41 0.01
C LEU A 92 3.14 5.33 -0.74
N LEU A 93 2.90 6.54 -0.24
CA LEU A 93 2.05 7.51 -0.92
C LEU A 93 2.65 7.93 -2.28
N ARG A 94 3.98 8.18 -2.32
CA ARG A 94 4.69 8.50 -3.56
C ARG A 94 4.67 7.35 -4.56
N LEU A 95 4.80 6.10 -4.12
CA LEU A 95 4.68 4.93 -4.98
C LEU A 95 3.30 4.85 -5.62
N ARG A 96 2.24 4.98 -4.82
CA ARG A 96 0.85 4.93 -5.29
C ARG A 96 0.56 6.02 -6.32
N ALA A 97 0.91 7.26 -6.02
CA ALA A 97 0.75 8.38 -6.94
C ALA A 97 1.59 8.20 -8.21
N GLY A 98 2.87 7.85 -8.06
CA GLY A 98 3.81 7.70 -9.17
C GLY A 98 3.48 6.57 -10.14
N MET A 99 2.80 5.53 -9.68
CA MET A 99 2.31 4.42 -10.50
C MET A 99 0.84 4.56 -10.90
N GLY A 100 0.13 5.59 -10.45
CA GLY A 100 -1.30 5.78 -10.72
C GLY A 100 -2.21 4.72 -10.09
N LEU A 101 -1.84 4.18 -8.93
CA LEU A 101 -2.57 3.12 -8.24
C LEU A 101 -3.74 3.73 -7.45
N TYR A 102 -4.89 3.87 -8.09
CA TYR A 102 -6.05 4.57 -7.53
C TYR A 102 -7.01 3.69 -6.75
N ALA A 103 -6.99 2.37 -6.94
CA ALA A 103 -7.94 1.46 -6.29
C ALA A 103 -7.23 0.46 -5.37
N ASN A 104 -7.71 0.34 -4.14
CA ASN A 104 -7.30 -0.68 -3.18
C ASN A 104 -8.48 -1.60 -2.89
N ASN A 105 -8.47 -2.77 -3.46
CA ASN A 105 -9.48 -3.79 -3.27
C ASN A 105 -9.16 -4.62 -2.02
N ARG A 106 -10.03 -4.55 -1.02
CA ARG A 106 -9.88 -5.22 0.28
C ARG A 106 -10.97 -6.26 0.46
N PRO A 107 -10.70 -7.53 0.15
CA PRO A 107 -11.68 -8.59 0.42
C PRO A 107 -11.86 -8.76 1.93
N ALA A 108 -13.11 -8.85 2.37
CA ALA A 108 -13.49 -9.15 3.74
C ALA A 108 -14.39 -10.39 3.72
N LYS A 109 -13.87 -11.51 4.23
CA LYS A 109 -14.55 -12.80 4.24
C LYS A 109 -14.45 -13.45 5.61
N ILE A 110 -15.56 -13.97 6.11
CA ILE A 110 -15.57 -14.87 7.26
C ILE A 110 -15.58 -16.32 6.75
N TRP A 111 -14.55 -17.06 7.10
CA TRP A 111 -14.50 -18.49 6.85
C TRP A 111 -15.34 -19.23 7.91
N PRO A 112 -16.16 -20.20 7.54
CA PRO A 112 -17.01 -20.94 8.50
C PRO A 112 -16.22 -21.50 9.69
N GLN A 113 -14.98 -21.95 9.47
CA GLN A 113 -14.11 -22.49 10.51
C GLN A 113 -13.62 -21.44 11.53
N LEU A 114 -13.75 -20.16 11.22
CA LEU A 114 -13.35 -19.02 12.05
C LEU A 114 -14.54 -18.18 12.52
N ALA A 115 -15.76 -18.65 12.31
CA ALA A 115 -16.99 -17.93 12.64
C ALA A 115 -17.05 -17.52 14.13
N ASP A 116 -16.63 -18.40 15.02
CA ASP A 116 -16.64 -18.18 16.47
C ASP A 116 -15.60 -17.15 16.95
N ALA A 117 -14.59 -16.84 16.13
CA ALA A 117 -13.60 -15.79 16.41
C ALA A 117 -14.12 -14.38 16.08
N SER A 118 -15.27 -14.26 15.42
CA SER A 118 -15.83 -12.98 15.03
C SER A 118 -16.46 -12.25 16.22
N PRO A 119 -16.22 -10.94 16.38
CA PRO A 119 -16.90 -10.11 17.41
C PRO A 119 -18.34 -9.75 17.03
N LEU A 120 -18.79 -10.09 15.82
CA LEU A 120 -20.14 -9.80 15.33
C LEU A 120 -21.17 -10.74 15.93
N LYS A 121 -22.43 -10.29 15.99
CA LYS A 121 -23.55 -11.13 16.42
C LYS A 121 -23.63 -12.39 15.55
N LYS A 122 -23.93 -13.54 16.17
CA LYS A 122 -24.05 -14.81 15.48
C LYS A 122 -25.06 -14.75 14.30
N SER A 123 -26.18 -14.04 14.46
CA SER A 123 -27.17 -13.86 13.40
C SER A 123 -26.65 -13.14 12.15
N ILE A 124 -25.56 -12.37 12.25
CA ILE A 124 -24.88 -11.73 11.10
C ILE A 124 -23.88 -12.72 10.50
N VAL A 125 -23.09 -13.36 11.34
CA VAL A 125 -22.04 -14.31 10.91
C VAL A 125 -22.64 -15.52 10.18
N ASP A 126 -23.77 -16.04 10.67
CA ASP A 126 -24.45 -17.20 10.08
C ASP A 126 -25.00 -16.92 8.66
N GLN A 127 -25.22 -15.66 8.27
CA GLN A 127 -25.61 -15.29 6.91
C GLN A 127 -24.42 -15.30 5.94
N GLY A 128 -23.21 -15.44 6.46
CA GLY A 128 -21.97 -15.32 5.72
C GLY A 128 -21.58 -13.86 5.48
N ILE A 129 -20.28 -13.62 5.45
CA ILE A 129 -19.70 -12.32 5.09
C ILE A 129 -18.68 -12.57 3.98
N ASP A 130 -18.93 -12.04 2.80
CA ASP A 130 -18.02 -12.09 1.65
C ASP A 130 -18.27 -10.87 0.77
N PHE A 131 -17.44 -9.83 0.94
CA PHE A 131 -17.53 -8.60 0.17
C PHE A 131 -16.15 -7.98 -0.08
N ILE A 132 -16.07 -7.05 -1.00
CA ILE A 132 -14.86 -6.28 -1.28
C ILE A 132 -15.12 -4.81 -0.92
N VAL A 133 -14.24 -4.24 -0.09
CA VAL A 133 -14.17 -2.79 0.13
C VAL A 133 -13.25 -2.21 -0.94
N VAL A 134 -13.81 -1.46 -1.87
CA VAL A 134 -13.05 -0.71 -2.87
C VAL A 134 -12.71 0.67 -2.29
N ARG A 135 -11.41 0.95 -2.12
CA ARG A 135 -10.92 2.22 -1.55
C ARG A 135 -10.16 3.02 -2.59
N GLU A 136 -10.56 4.27 -2.77
CA GLU A 136 -9.76 5.25 -3.52
C GLU A 136 -8.45 5.57 -2.79
N LEU A 137 -7.31 5.68 -3.51
CA LEU A 137 -5.98 5.72 -2.90
C LEU A 137 -5.19 7.00 -3.14
N ILE A 138 -5.43 7.74 -4.23
CA ILE A 138 -4.58 8.85 -4.66
C ILE A 138 -5.32 10.19 -4.75
N GLY A 139 -6.54 10.25 -4.22
CA GLY A 139 -7.30 11.48 -3.96
C GLY A 139 -7.53 11.72 -2.48
N GLY A 140 -8.31 12.74 -2.17
CA GLY A 140 -8.80 13.03 -0.83
C GLY A 140 -7.76 13.59 0.14
N ILE A 141 -7.97 13.31 1.42
CA ILE A 141 -7.25 13.96 2.52
C ILE A 141 -5.73 13.74 2.51
N TYR A 142 -5.23 12.63 1.99
CA TYR A 142 -3.79 12.36 1.97
C TYR A 142 -3.02 13.17 0.92
N PHE A 143 -3.72 13.73 -0.07
CA PHE A 143 -3.15 14.47 -1.21
C PHE A 143 -3.69 15.91 -1.30
N GLY A 144 -4.66 16.26 -0.45
CA GLY A 144 -5.18 17.61 -0.34
C GLY A 144 -4.20 18.58 0.30
N GLU A 145 -4.53 19.85 0.28
CA GLU A 145 -3.75 20.90 0.95
C GLU A 145 -3.89 20.79 2.47
N HIS A 146 -2.77 20.79 3.16
CA HIS A 146 -2.70 20.84 4.62
C HIS A 146 -1.97 22.13 5.02
N LYS A 147 -2.61 22.98 5.83
CA LYS A 147 -1.97 24.21 6.29
C LYS A 147 -2.46 24.62 7.67
N THR A 148 -1.60 25.33 8.39
CA THR A 148 -1.98 26.06 9.60
C THR A 148 -1.85 27.56 9.31
N ILE A 149 -2.92 28.31 9.55
CA ILE A 149 -2.96 29.75 9.40
C ILE A 149 -3.22 30.41 10.75
N GLU A 150 -2.94 31.70 10.86
CA GLU A 150 -3.37 32.51 11.99
C GLU A 150 -4.61 33.31 11.55
N GLN A 151 -5.69 33.20 12.30
CA GLN A 151 -6.94 33.91 12.05
C GLN A 151 -7.51 34.41 13.38
N ASN A 152 -7.77 35.73 13.47
CA ASN A 152 -8.30 36.37 14.69
C ASN A 152 -7.45 36.11 15.96
N GLY A 153 -6.12 35.98 15.82
CA GLY A 153 -5.21 35.71 16.91
C GLY A 153 -5.15 34.24 17.37
N GLU A 154 -5.79 33.34 16.63
CA GLU A 154 -5.79 31.91 16.91
C GLU A 154 -5.16 31.11 15.75
N LYS A 155 -4.53 29.96 16.08
CA LYS A 155 -4.04 29.04 15.06
C LYS A 155 -5.19 28.15 14.57
N VAL A 156 -5.44 28.19 13.26
CA VAL A 156 -6.45 27.39 12.58
C VAL A 156 -5.76 26.37 11.69
N ALA A 157 -5.96 25.07 11.94
CA ALA A 157 -5.52 24.00 11.06
C ALA A 157 -6.59 23.70 10.01
N ILE A 158 -6.16 23.57 8.76
CA ILE A 158 -7.06 23.31 7.61
C ILE A 158 -6.53 22.07 6.90
N ASP A 159 -7.38 21.06 6.78
CA ASP A 159 -7.14 19.86 5.96
C ASP A 159 -8.21 19.80 4.86
N THR A 160 -7.78 19.68 3.60
CA THR A 160 -8.70 19.59 2.47
C THR A 160 -8.81 18.15 1.97
N MET A 161 -10.00 17.79 1.51
CA MET A 161 -10.29 16.46 0.94
C MET A 161 -10.92 16.63 -0.45
N PRO A 162 -10.10 17.00 -1.47
CA PRO A 162 -10.60 17.21 -2.83
C PRO A 162 -10.74 15.86 -3.56
N TYR A 163 -11.80 15.76 -4.36
CA TYR A 163 -11.99 14.71 -5.35
C TYR A 163 -12.48 15.32 -6.64
N SER A 164 -11.83 15.02 -7.76
CA SER A 164 -12.30 15.38 -9.09
C SER A 164 -13.40 14.41 -9.57
N GLU A 165 -14.20 14.85 -10.54
CA GLU A 165 -15.19 14.01 -11.21
C GLU A 165 -14.56 12.74 -11.78
N HIS A 166 -13.40 12.87 -12.45
CA HIS A 166 -12.66 11.74 -12.98
C HIS A 166 -12.24 10.73 -11.90
N GLU A 167 -11.79 11.19 -10.73
CA GLU A 167 -11.40 10.31 -9.63
C GLU A 167 -12.58 9.53 -9.08
N ILE A 168 -13.74 10.18 -8.94
CA ILE A 168 -14.98 9.51 -8.51
C ILE A 168 -15.45 8.52 -9.57
N GLU A 169 -15.44 8.90 -10.85
CA GLU A 169 -15.88 8.06 -11.94
C GLU A 169 -15.02 6.79 -12.07
N ARG A 170 -13.70 6.91 -12.06
CA ARG A 170 -12.79 5.74 -12.21
C ARG A 170 -12.92 4.74 -11.07
N ILE A 171 -13.11 5.20 -9.82
CA ILE A 171 -13.28 4.29 -8.68
C ILE A 171 -14.68 3.66 -8.67
N GLY A 172 -15.70 4.38 -9.15
CA GLY A 172 -17.06 3.88 -9.24
C GLY A 172 -17.27 2.84 -10.36
N ARG A 173 -16.30 2.70 -11.28
CA ARG A 173 -16.33 1.70 -12.37
C ARG A 173 -15.72 0.34 -11.99
N ILE A 174 -15.08 0.21 -10.83
CA ILE A 174 -14.50 -1.03 -10.31
C ILE A 174 -15.57 -1.84 -9.59
#